data_8c14d446e590604cbd0065fc76853da1
#
_entry.id   8c14d446e590604cbd0065fc76853da1
#
_cell.length_a   1.000
_cell.length_b   1.000
_cell.length_c   1.000
_cell.angle_alpha   90.00
_cell.angle_beta   90.00
_cell.angle_gamma   90.00
#
_symmetry.space_group_name_H-M   'P 1'
#
loop_
_entity.id
_entity.type
_entity.pdbx_description
1 polymer ?
#
loop_
_entity_poly.entity_id
_entity_poly.type
_entity_poly.pdbx_seq_one_letter_code
_entity_poly.pdbx_strand_id
1 'polypeptide(L)'
;HDVRLGGRGKITKLTEEQARTDPPPVGRLILMMSHRDLKLCGITENQLTKAYSSDKYPIAVGQSWFHGGSTAFLSRLFRFKKWACFDAKKFDSGINPWMVRIAINILREQYYEGFDERYDAYWEFVFQSLVRAPIYRDDGVRFGKEVGTTSGHSHNTLIQSIITLLLGYAVFSILNPGRDEEWLRENLHLESLGDDNIAGATDELNEWTVESVARIMWEAFRIDWGGKKSFATTRLLDPSPGDFEGVQFLGKFWYLADYPAEDRAIKVPLPYRPVSETYLRLLYPEYGSLEPEQTYLRVLGNYLDAAGNRAMEDWLQRLLDWLDD
;
A
#
# COMPACT_ATOMS: atom_id res chain seq x y z
N HIS A 1 20.82 16.94 -1.01
CA HIS A 1 20.71 17.03 0.44
C HIS A 1 20.69 15.61 1.02
N ASP A 2 21.28 15.45 2.21
CA ASP A 2 21.44 14.13 2.81
C ASP A 2 20.11 13.63 3.39
N VAL A 3 19.83 12.33 3.28
CA VAL A 3 18.74 11.68 3.97
C VAL A 3 19.29 10.99 5.23
N ARG A 4 18.53 11.06 6.30
CA ARG A 4 18.89 10.45 7.59
C ARG A 4 18.32 9.04 7.68
N LEU A 5 19.11 8.13 8.25
CA LEU A 5 18.63 6.81 8.64
C LEU A 5 17.72 6.90 9.85
N GLY A 6 16.58 6.23 9.78
CA GLY A 6 15.69 5.99 10.90
C GLY A 6 15.24 4.54 10.92
N GLY A 7 14.82 4.09 12.08
CA GLY A 7 14.21 2.76 12.27
C GLY A 7 12.74 2.88 12.59
N ARG A 8 11.92 1.99 12.06
CA ARG A 8 10.54 1.79 12.45
C ARG A 8 10.37 0.40 13.03
N GLY A 9 9.81 0.30 14.21
CA GLY A 9 9.49 -0.98 14.84
C GLY A 9 8.59 -1.83 13.95
N LYS A 10 8.82 -3.14 13.93
CA LYS A 10 7.96 -4.11 13.27
C LYS A 10 7.74 -5.30 14.20
N ILE A 11 6.48 -5.65 14.40
CA ILE A 11 6.14 -6.89 15.09
C ILE A 11 6.53 -8.05 14.19
N THR A 12 7.42 -8.91 14.67
CA THR A 12 7.94 -10.05 13.90
C THR A 12 7.84 -11.30 14.77
N LYS A 13 7.34 -12.40 14.21
CA LYS A 13 7.43 -13.71 14.84
C LYS A 13 8.87 -14.19 14.71
N LEU A 14 9.52 -14.44 15.84
CA LEU A 14 10.87 -15.00 15.91
C LEU A 14 10.80 -16.45 16.38
N THR A 15 11.71 -17.27 15.88
CA THR A 15 12.02 -18.57 16.51
C THR A 15 12.80 -18.31 17.82
N GLU A 16 12.85 -19.28 18.72
CA GLU A 16 13.65 -19.16 19.95
C GLU A 16 15.13 -18.88 19.67
N GLU A 17 15.68 -19.48 18.62
CA GLU A 17 17.05 -19.26 18.18
C GLU A 17 17.26 -17.82 17.69
N GLN A 18 16.34 -17.32 16.85
CA GLN A 18 16.39 -15.93 16.36
C GLN A 18 16.20 -14.92 17.50
N ALA A 19 15.38 -15.23 18.52
CA ALA A 19 15.19 -14.36 19.68
C ALA A 19 16.44 -14.25 20.57
N ARG A 20 17.34 -15.24 20.51
CA ARG A 20 18.62 -15.28 21.23
C ARG A 20 19.76 -14.62 20.47
N THR A 21 19.55 -14.25 19.20
CA THR A 21 20.58 -13.59 18.37
C THR A 21 20.71 -12.12 18.77
N ASP A 22 21.91 -11.65 19.00
CA ASP A 22 22.19 -10.24 19.31
C ASP A 22 22.98 -9.60 18.14
N PRO A 23 22.47 -8.55 17.49
CA PRO A 23 21.17 -7.94 17.70
C PRO A 23 20.03 -8.75 17.07
N PRO A 24 18.82 -8.74 17.64
CA PRO A 24 17.68 -9.43 17.05
C PRO A 24 17.35 -8.84 15.68
N PRO A 25 16.77 -9.65 14.78
CA PRO A 25 16.37 -9.16 13.45
C PRO A 25 15.39 -8.00 13.58
N VAL A 26 15.76 -6.87 13.07
CA VAL A 26 15.14 -5.57 13.33
C VAL A 26 14.17 -5.12 12.25
N GLY A 27 13.40 -4.11 12.64
CA GLY A 27 12.37 -3.40 11.95
C GLY A 27 12.67 -2.89 10.52
N ARG A 28 11.85 -1.97 10.05
CA ARG A 28 12.03 -1.34 8.73
C ARG A 28 13.03 -0.19 8.83
N LEU A 29 13.96 -0.15 7.90
CA LEU A 29 14.78 1.02 7.66
C LEU A 29 13.93 2.10 6.98
N ILE A 30 13.99 3.31 7.51
CA ILE A 30 13.36 4.48 6.91
C ILE A 30 14.44 5.48 6.53
N LEU A 31 14.36 5.97 5.30
CA LEU A 31 15.19 7.05 4.80
C LEU A 31 14.40 8.35 4.93
N MET A 32 14.78 9.19 5.88
CA MET A 32 14.08 10.44 6.19
C MET A 32 14.71 11.61 5.46
N MET A 33 13.89 12.36 4.72
CA MET A 33 14.32 13.61 4.09
C MET A 33 14.58 14.70 5.13
N SER A 34 15.38 15.70 4.73
CA SER A 34 15.49 16.94 5.48
C SER A 34 14.14 17.69 5.48
N HIS A 35 13.86 18.40 6.57
CA HIS A 35 12.65 19.23 6.66
C HIS A 35 12.55 20.29 5.56
N ARG A 36 13.69 20.80 5.10
CA ARG A 36 13.76 21.73 3.98
C ARG A 36 13.29 21.08 2.67
N ASP A 37 13.78 19.87 2.38
CA ASP A 37 13.43 19.17 1.15
C ASP A 37 11.98 18.71 1.15
N LEU A 38 11.45 18.31 2.31
CA LEU A 38 10.02 18.02 2.49
C LEU A 38 9.15 19.24 2.14
N LYS A 39 9.53 20.44 2.59
CA LYS A 39 8.80 21.68 2.26
C LYS A 39 8.87 22.00 0.77
N LEU A 40 10.02 21.83 0.14
CA LEU A 40 10.16 22.04 -1.31
C LEU A 40 9.32 21.05 -2.11
N CYS A 41 9.34 19.77 -1.75
CA CYS A 41 8.50 18.76 -2.40
C CYS A 41 7.01 19.01 -2.19
N GLY A 42 6.61 19.57 -1.05
CA GLY A 42 5.22 19.89 -0.73
C GLY A 42 4.57 20.90 -1.68
N ILE A 43 5.36 21.62 -2.47
CA ILE A 43 4.87 22.57 -3.50
C ILE A 43 3.98 21.84 -4.52
N THR A 44 4.40 20.65 -4.96
CA THR A 44 3.64 19.85 -5.93
C THR A 44 2.93 18.66 -5.28
N GLU A 45 3.52 18.03 -4.28
CA GLU A 45 3.03 16.80 -3.67
C GLU A 45 1.61 16.95 -3.11
N ASN A 46 1.34 18.00 -2.35
CA ASN A 46 0.02 18.23 -1.76
C ASN A 46 -1.09 18.34 -2.82
N GLN A 47 -0.80 19.01 -3.94
CA GLN A 47 -1.73 19.17 -5.05
C GLN A 47 -1.95 17.84 -5.78
N LEU A 48 -0.87 17.10 -6.06
CA LEU A 48 -0.91 15.80 -6.70
C LEU A 48 -1.66 14.79 -5.84
N THR A 49 -1.34 14.69 -4.55
CA THR A 49 -2.04 13.81 -3.61
C THR A 49 -3.53 14.11 -3.58
N LYS A 50 -3.92 15.38 -3.54
CA LYS A 50 -5.34 15.78 -3.60
C LYS A 50 -6.00 15.40 -4.94
N ALA A 51 -5.30 15.57 -6.07
CA ALA A 51 -5.83 15.20 -7.38
C ALA A 51 -5.99 13.68 -7.51
N TYR A 52 -4.97 12.91 -7.10
CA TYR A 52 -4.98 11.45 -7.17
C TYR A 52 -5.87 10.78 -6.10
N SER A 53 -6.33 11.49 -5.08
CA SER A 53 -7.31 10.97 -4.12
C SER A 53 -8.73 10.89 -4.67
N SER A 54 -8.93 11.25 -5.93
CA SER A 54 -10.23 11.10 -6.59
C SER A 54 -10.41 9.68 -7.14
N ASP A 55 -11.67 9.20 -7.16
CA ASP A 55 -12.04 7.87 -7.68
C ASP A 55 -11.73 7.65 -9.18
N LYS A 56 -11.19 8.66 -9.86
CA LYS A 56 -10.79 8.59 -11.27
C LYS A 56 -9.50 7.80 -11.48
N TYR A 57 -8.68 7.71 -10.45
CA TYR A 57 -7.36 7.08 -10.52
C TYR A 57 -7.35 5.78 -9.73
N PRO A 58 -6.70 4.72 -10.24
CA PRO A 58 -6.58 3.45 -9.54
C PRO A 58 -5.44 3.50 -8.49
N ILE A 59 -5.37 4.59 -7.74
CA ILE A 59 -4.40 4.83 -6.66
C ILE A 59 -5.18 5.15 -5.40
N ALA A 60 -5.03 4.30 -4.39
CA ALA A 60 -5.81 4.37 -3.16
C ALA A 60 -5.32 5.44 -2.16
N VAL A 61 -4.61 6.47 -2.62
CA VAL A 61 -4.23 7.60 -1.78
C VAL A 61 -5.48 8.34 -1.31
N GLY A 62 -5.59 8.59 0.00
CA GLY A 62 -6.79 9.22 0.57
C GLY A 62 -8.03 8.30 0.64
N GLN A 63 -7.92 7.01 0.28
CA GLN A 63 -9.03 6.06 0.34
C GLN A 63 -9.53 5.93 1.79
N SER A 64 -10.80 6.20 2.00
CA SER A 64 -11.50 5.90 3.24
C SER A 64 -12.34 4.63 3.08
N TRP A 65 -12.40 3.81 4.13
CA TRP A 65 -13.31 2.66 4.16
C TRP A 65 -14.69 3.01 4.73
N PHE A 66 -14.81 4.17 5.35
CA PHE A 66 -16.04 4.69 5.93
C PHE A 66 -16.90 5.43 4.89
N HIS A 67 -18.13 5.74 5.25
CA HIS A 67 -19.07 6.53 4.45
C HIS A 67 -19.25 6.03 3.00
N GLY A 68 -19.32 4.71 2.83
CA GLY A 68 -19.49 4.09 1.51
C GLY A 68 -18.19 3.85 0.73
N GLY A 69 -17.03 4.23 1.28
CA GLY A 69 -15.73 4.10 0.61
C GLY A 69 -15.38 2.64 0.28
N SER A 70 -15.71 1.67 1.13
CA SER A 70 -15.54 0.25 0.82
C SER A 70 -16.38 -0.18 -0.40
N THR A 71 -17.64 0.28 -0.47
CA THR A 71 -18.51 -0.01 -1.63
C THR A 71 -17.97 0.62 -2.91
N ALA A 72 -17.56 1.88 -2.86
CA ALA A 72 -16.97 2.57 -3.99
C ALA A 72 -15.70 1.88 -4.52
N PHE A 73 -14.80 1.49 -3.61
CA PHE A 73 -13.59 0.75 -3.96
C PHE A 73 -13.90 -0.60 -4.61
N LEU A 74 -14.71 -1.44 -3.97
CA LEU A 74 -15.01 -2.78 -4.44
C LEU A 74 -15.88 -2.78 -5.71
N SER A 75 -16.67 -1.72 -5.95
CA SER A 75 -17.49 -1.61 -7.18
C SER A 75 -16.65 -1.67 -8.46
N ARG A 76 -15.41 -1.20 -8.41
CA ARG A 76 -14.46 -1.28 -9.52
C ARG A 76 -13.98 -2.70 -9.80
N LEU A 77 -14.13 -3.60 -8.81
CA LEU A 77 -13.62 -4.97 -8.85
C LEU A 77 -14.71 -6.03 -9.08
N PHE A 78 -16.01 -5.71 -8.88
CA PHE A 78 -17.10 -6.69 -8.95
C PHE A 78 -17.28 -7.37 -10.31
N ARG A 79 -16.88 -6.72 -11.40
CA ARG A 79 -17.04 -7.28 -12.75
C ARG A 79 -16.06 -8.40 -13.09
N PHE A 80 -15.01 -8.56 -12.30
CA PHE A 80 -13.95 -9.53 -12.56
C PHE A 80 -14.27 -10.90 -11.94
N LYS A 81 -13.53 -11.92 -12.33
CA LYS A 81 -13.75 -13.32 -11.93
C LYS A 81 -12.60 -13.91 -11.13
N LYS A 82 -11.42 -13.35 -11.29
CA LYS A 82 -10.20 -13.77 -10.59
C LYS A 82 -9.47 -12.54 -10.09
N TRP A 83 -9.03 -12.59 -8.86
CA TRP A 83 -8.29 -11.50 -8.23
C TRP A 83 -6.95 -12.01 -7.72
N ALA A 84 -5.97 -11.13 -7.65
CA ALA A 84 -4.70 -11.39 -7.01
C ALA A 84 -4.20 -10.18 -6.24
N CYS A 85 -3.48 -10.47 -5.16
CA CYS A 85 -2.73 -9.48 -4.39
C CYS A 85 -1.26 -9.91 -4.45
N PHE A 86 -0.38 -9.01 -4.87
CA PHE A 86 1.04 -9.30 -5.00
C PHE A 86 1.83 -8.58 -3.90
N ASP A 87 2.66 -9.33 -3.20
CA ASP A 87 3.55 -8.82 -2.14
C ASP A 87 4.96 -8.67 -2.72
N ALA A 88 5.40 -7.43 -2.88
CA ALA A 88 6.72 -7.13 -3.41
C ALA A 88 7.78 -7.21 -2.32
N LYS A 89 8.81 -8.03 -2.54
CA LYS A 89 9.96 -8.08 -1.64
C LYS A 89 10.91 -6.94 -1.91
N LYS A 90 11.22 -6.15 -0.87
CA LYS A 90 12.19 -5.05 -0.94
C LYS A 90 11.91 -4.06 -2.08
N PHE A 91 10.64 -3.73 -2.32
CA PHE A 91 10.23 -2.90 -3.44
C PHE A 91 10.98 -1.58 -3.49
N ASP A 92 11.02 -0.83 -2.38
CA ASP A 92 11.75 0.44 -2.27
C ASP A 92 13.17 0.38 -2.81
N SER A 93 13.89 -0.72 -2.56
CA SER A 93 15.28 -0.88 -2.97
C SER A 93 15.47 -1.51 -4.36
N GLY A 94 14.42 -2.10 -4.91
CA GLY A 94 14.43 -2.74 -6.24
C GLY A 94 14.08 -1.80 -7.39
N ILE A 95 13.50 -0.64 -7.10
CA ILE A 95 13.07 0.31 -8.14
C ILE A 95 14.28 0.90 -8.87
N ASN A 96 14.27 0.75 -10.19
CA ASN A 96 15.31 1.30 -11.05
C ASN A 96 15.07 2.80 -11.34
N PRO A 97 16.10 3.63 -11.46
CA PRO A 97 15.98 5.06 -11.75
C PRO A 97 15.12 5.42 -12.97
N TRP A 98 15.17 4.63 -14.04
CA TRP A 98 14.35 4.89 -15.23
C TRP A 98 12.84 4.77 -14.93
N MET A 99 12.41 3.85 -14.05
CA MET A 99 11.02 3.72 -13.63
C MET A 99 10.55 4.98 -12.90
N VAL A 100 11.42 5.51 -12.03
CA VAL A 100 11.17 6.77 -11.32
C VAL A 100 11.05 7.94 -12.29
N ARG A 101 11.88 8.00 -13.32
CA ARG A 101 11.79 9.05 -14.37
C ARG A 101 10.45 9.00 -15.10
N ILE A 102 9.97 7.82 -15.49
CA ILE A 102 8.67 7.68 -16.14
C ILE A 102 7.56 8.15 -15.20
N ALA A 103 7.56 7.71 -13.95
CA ALA A 103 6.56 8.12 -12.97
C ALA A 103 6.57 9.64 -12.71
N ILE A 104 7.75 10.25 -12.61
CA ILE A 104 7.87 11.72 -12.50
C ILE A 104 7.29 12.42 -13.73
N ASN A 105 7.55 11.93 -14.93
CA ASN A 105 7.00 12.53 -16.15
C ASN A 105 5.47 12.47 -16.16
N ILE A 106 4.87 11.35 -15.73
CA ILE A 106 3.41 11.22 -15.57
C ILE A 106 2.88 12.24 -14.55
N LEU A 107 3.58 12.47 -13.45
CA LEU A 107 3.20 13.50 -12.48
C LEU A 107 3.34 14.92 -13.05
N ARG A 108 4.35 15.18 -13.88
CA ARG A 108 4.54 16.47 -14.57
C ARG A 108 3.39 16.78 -15.53
N GLU A 109 2.88 15.78 -16.23
CA GLU A 109 1.76 15.92 -17.17
C GLU A 109 0.45 16.38 -16.49
N GLN A 110 0.35 16.26 -15.17
CA GLN A 110 -0.82 16.76 -14.44
C GLN A 110 -0.84 18.28 -14.31
N TYR A 111 0.24 18.97 -14.65
CA TYR A 111 0.35 20.42 -14.62
C TYR A 111 0.27 21.01 -16.03
N TYR A 112 -0.43 22.14 -16.17
CA TYR A 112 -0.67 22.80 -17.46
C TYR A 112 0.62 23.06 -18.25
N GLU A 113 1.71 23.47 -17.58
CA GLU A 113 3.01 23.68 -18.19
C GLU A 113 4.09 22.79 -17.57
N GLY A 114 3.71 21.55 -17.22
CA GLY A 114 4.60 20.65 -16.47
C GLY A 114 5.95 20.37 -17.14
N PHE A 115 6.02 20.45 -18.46
CA PHE A 115 7.25 20.26 -19.25
C PHE A 115 7.94 21.55 -19.68
N ASP A 116 7.49 22.71 -19.20
CA ASP A 116 8.25 23.95 -19.40
C ASP A 116 9.63 23.85 -18.73
N GLU A 117 10.68 24.26 -19.47
CA GLU A 117 12.07 24.18 -19.02
C GLU A 117 12.33 24.92 -17.69
N ARG A 118 11.54 25.94 -17.38
CA ARG A 118 11.61 26.67 -16.10
C ARG A 118 11.45 25.76 -14.88
N TYR A 119 10.77 24.61 -15.02
CA TYR A 119 10.51 23.65 -13.95
C TYR A 119 11.45 22.45 -13.96
N ASP A 120 12.35 22.33 -14.94
CA ASP A 120 13.25 21.18 -15.06
C ASP A 120 14.15 21.02 -13.84
N ALA A 121 14.70 22.11 -13.33
CA ALA A 121 15.55 22.09 -12.14
C ALA A 121 14.79 21.56 -10.89
N TYR A 122 13.50 21.87 -10.77
CA TYR A 122 12.67 21.38 -9.69
C TYR A 122 12.43 19.86 -9.81
N TRP A 123 12.03 19.40 -10.99
CA TRP A 123 11.76 17.97 -11.18
C TRP A 123 13.03 17.12 -11.14
N GLU A 124 14.15 17.70 -11.57
CA GLU A 124 15.45 17.07 -11.36
C GLU A 124 15.81 16.98 -9.87
N PHE A 125 15.52 18.02 -9.08
CA PHE A 125 15.65 17.97 -7.62
C PHE A 125 14.78 16.87 -7.02
N VAL A 126 13.51 16.74 -7.43
CA VAL A 126 12.62 15.65 -6.98
C VAL A 126 13.23 14.29 -7.29
N PHE A 127 13.73 14.08 -8.50
CA PHE A 127 14.40 12.85 -8.89
C PHE A 127 15.65 12.57 -8.05
N GLN A 128 16.55 13.55 -7.94
CA GLN A 128 17.81 13.37 -7.21
C GLN A 128 17.59 13.09 -5.73
N SER A 129 16.65 13.78 -5.11
CA SER A 129 16.30 13.57 -3.69
C SER A 129 15.64 12.21 -3.44
N LEU A 130 14.92 11.69 -4.43
CA LEU A 130 14.26 10.38 -4.33
C LEU A 130 15.23 9.22 -4.56
N VAL A 131 16.11 9.33 -5.59
CA VAL A 131 16.96 8.22 -6.06
C VAL A 131 18.40 8.33 -5.55
N ARG A 132 19.00 9.54 -5.57
CA ARG A 132 20.43 9.72 -5.39
C ARG A 132 20.81 10.48 -4.12
N ALA A 133 19.85 10.81 -3.26
CA ALA A 133 20.19 11.48 -2.01
C ALA A 133 21.18 10.66 -1.18
N PRO A 134 22.32 11.24 -0.79
CA PRO A 134 23.28 10.55 0.07
C PRO A 134 22.62 10.18 1.41
N ILE A 135 22.93 9.00 1.89
CA ILE A 135 22.42 8.51 3.17
C ILE A 135 23.44 8.86 4.25
N TYR A 136 22.98 9.60 5.25
CA TYR A 136 23.78 9.98 6.39
C TYR A 136 23.43 9.12 7.62
N ARG A 137 24.46 8.54 8.23
CA ARG A 137 24.36 7.77 9.47
C ARG A 137 24.82 8.63 10.65
N ASP A 138 24.29 8.35 11.85
CA ASP A 138 24.56 9.16 13.05
C ASP A 138 26.04 9.19 13.48
N ASP A 139 26.83 8.21 13.04
CA ASP A 139 28.29 8.18 13.27
C ASP A 139 29.10 9.05 12.27
N GLY A 140 28.42 9.81 11.40
CA GLY A 140 29.03 10.69 10.43
C GLY A 140 29.36 10.05 9.07
N VAL A 141 29.13 8.75 8.90
CA VAL A 141 29.39 8.06 7.63
C VAL A 141 28.31 8.40 6.61
N ARG A 142 28.73 8.67 5.37
CA ARG A 142 27.86 8.92 4.20
C ARG A 142 27.95 7.79 3.21
N PHE A 143 26.80 7.38 2.69
CA PHE A 143 26.69 6.37 1.66
C PHE A 143 26.03 6.98 0.41
N GLY A 144 26.56 6.68 -0.76
CA GLY A 144 25.88 6.95 -2.03
C GLY A 144 24.74 5.96 -2.24
N LYS A 145 23.67 6.41 -2.92
CA LYS A 145 22.55 5.59 -3.37
C LYS A 145 22.29 5.88 -4.85
N GLU A 146 22.20 4.85 -5.68
CA GLU A 146 21.98 4.99 -7.13
C GLU A 146 20.74 4.22 -7.61
N VAL A 147 20.17 3.38 -6.77
CA VAL A 147 18.97 2.59 -7.04
C VAL A 147 18.00 2.68 -5.87
N GLY A 148 16.77 2.35 -6.13
CA GLY A 148 15.71 2.40 -5.12
C GLY A 148 15.22 3.81 -4.84
N THR A 149 14.28 3.93 -3.92
CA THR A 149 13.65 5.19 -3.56
C THR A 149 13.89 5.54 -2.09
N THR A 150 13.78 6.82 -1.77
CA THR A 150 13.82 7.32 -0.40
C THR A 150 12.45 7.14 0.23
N SER A 151 12.30 6.18 1.15
CA SER A 151 11.00 5.77 1.72
C SER A 151 10.24 6.91 2.41
N GLY A 152 10.91 7.86 3.02
CA GLY A 152 10.32 9.05 3.65
C GLY A 152 10.21 10.26 2.71
N HIS A 153 10.32 10.09 1.41
CA HIS A 153 10.14 11.17 0.44
C HIS A 153 8.65 11.42 0.21
N SER A 154 8.23 12.70 0.15
CA SER A 154 6.83 13.08 0.01
C SER A 154 6.15 12.45 -1.20
N HIS A 155 6.80 12.44 -2.37
CA HIS A 155 6.25 11.85 -3.60
C HIS A 155 6.35 10.32 -3.65
N ASN A 156 7.01 9.66 -2.67
CA ASN A 156 7.34 8.24 -2.78
C ASN A 156 6.09 7.36 -2.98
N THR A 157 5.03 7.62 -2.22
CA THR A 157 3.78 6.83 -2.32
C THR A 157 3.15 6.92 -3.71
N LEU A 158 3.02 8.12 -4.27
CA LEU A 158 2.47 8.30 -5.62
C LEU A 158 3.36 7.67 -6.69
N ILE A 159 4.67 7.91 -6.62
CA ILE A 159 5.63 7.36 -7.58
C ILE A 159 5.63 5.83 -7.54
N GLN A 160 5.66 5.24 -6.36
CA GLN A 160 5.61 3.78 -6.24
C GLN A 160 4.27 3.21 -6.73
N SER A 161 3.15 3.87 -6.43
CA SER A 161 1.84 3.46 -6.93
C SER A 161 1.79 3.47 -8.46
N ILE A 162 2.29 4.53 -9.09
CA ILE A 162 2.36 4.63 -10.55
C ILE A 162 3.26 3.52 -11.12
N ILE A 163 4.43 3.28 -10.53
CA ILE A 163 5.35 2.22 -10.96
C ILE A 163 4.68 0.85 -10.82
N THR A 164 4.01 0.57 -9.71
CA THR A 164 3.28 -0.68 -9.48
C THR A 164 2.23 -0.93 -10.56
N LEU A 165 1.44 0.10 -10.90
CA LEU A 165 0.44 0.02 -11.98
C LEU A 165 1.10 -0.23 -13.35
N LEU A 166 2.10 0.56 -13.71
CA LEU A 166 2.81 0.44 -14.99
C LEU A 166 3.40 -0.97 -15.17
N LEU A 167 4.11 -1.45 -14.16
CA LEU A 167 4.72 -2.78 -14.21
C LEU A 167 3.68 -3.89 -14.24
N GLY A 168 2.61 -3.75 -13.47
CA GLY A 168 1.50 -4.70 -13.49
C GLY A 168 0.85 -4.80 -14.87
N TYR A 169 0.45 -3.68 -15.46
CA TYR A 169 -0.09 -3.68 -16.83
C TYR A 169 0.91 -4.21 -17.86
N ALA A 170 2.20 -3.89 -17.74
CA ALA A 170 3.23 -4.41 -18.64
C ALA A 170 3.37 -5.93 -18.56
N VAL A 171 3.35 -6.52 -17.35
CA VAL A 171 3.41 -7.98 -17.18
C VAL A 171 2.19 -8.66 -17.79
N PHE A 172 1.00 -8.12 -17.57
CA PHE A 172 -0.21 -8.69 -18.16
C PHE A 172 -0.29 -8.50 -19.69
N SER A 173 0.30 -7.42 -20.23
CA SER A 173 0.50 -7.25 -21.68
C SER A 173 1.45 -8.32 -22.25
N ILE A 174 2.55 -8.62 -21.57
CA ILE A 174 3.48 -9.71 -21.97
C ILE A 174 2.78 -11.08 -21.94
N LEU A 175 1.90 -11.32 -20.98
CA LEU A 175 1.10 -12.56 -20.90
C LEU A 175 0.05 -12.66 -22.00
N ASN A 176 -0.38 -11.53 -22.60
CA ASN A 176 -1.42 -11.47 -23.62
C ASN A 176 -0.88 -10.82 -24.90
N PRO A 177 0.07 -11.44 -25.62
CA PRO A 177 0.72 -10.85 -26.76
C PRO A 177 -0.29 -10.61 -27.91
N GLY A 178 -0.16 -9.47 -28.58
CA GLY A 178 -1.03 -9.08 -29.71
C GLY A 178 -2.35 -8.45 -29.30
N ARG A 179 -2.60 -8.26 -28.01
CA ARG A 179 -3.73 -7.49 -27.51
C ARG A 179 -3.32 -6.03 -27.33
N ASP A 180 -4.22 -5.11 -27.65
CA ASP A 180 -4.00 -3.68 -27.46
C ASP A 180 -4.30 -3.21 -26.03
N GLU A 181 -4.05 -1.95 -25.78
CA GLU A 181 -4.24 -1.34 -24.48
C GLU A 181 -5.72 -1.25 -24.08
N GLU A 182 -6.62 -1.00 -25.04
CA GLU A 182 -8.06 -0.90 -24.78
C GLU A 182 -8.62 -2.24 -24.33
N TRP A 183 -8.28 -3.31 -25.04
CA TRP A 183 -8.63 -4.67 -24.64
C TRP A 183 -8.10 -5.02 -23.25
N LEU A 184 -6.86 -4.63 -22.94
CA LEU A 184 -6.26 -4.90 -21.64
C LEU A 184 -6.99 -4.15 -20.51
N ARG A 185 -7.38 -2.89 -20.72
CA ARG A 185 -8.17 -2.10 -19.75
C ARG A 185 -9.57 -2.66 -19.52
N GLU A 186 -10.18 -3.26 -20.52
CA GLU A 186 -11.47 -3.92 -20.37
C GLU A 186 -11.39 -5.19 -19.53
N ASN A 187 -10.29 -5.93 -19.64
CA ASN A 187 -10.13 -7.26 -19.08
C ASN A 187 -9.29 -7.32 -17.79
N LEU A 188 -8.59 -6.24 -17.47
CA LEU A 188 -7.76 -6.12 -16.27
C LEU A 188 -8.02 -4.79 -15.56
N HIS A 189 -8.09 -4.83 -14.24
CA HIS A 189 -8.06 -3.64 -13.40
C HIS A 189 -7.04 -3.82 -12.28
N LEU A 190 -6.23 -2.81 -12.06
CA LEU A 190 -5.23 -2.77 -10.99
C LEU A 190 -5.53 -1.58 -10.09
N GLU A 191 -5.44 -1.78 -8.79
CA GLU A 191 -5.42 -0.72 -7.77
C GLU A 191 -4.10 -0.82 -6.99
N SER A 192 -3.57 0.33 -6.59
CA SER A 192 -2.30 0.35 -5.83
C SER A 192 -2.25 1.44 -4.76
N LEU A 193 -1.46 1.20 -3.73
CA LEU A 193 -0.94 2.21 -2.81
C LEU A 193 0.50 1.84 -2.43
N GLY A 194 1.46 2.50 -3.06
CA GLY A 194 2.86 2.07 -2.98
C GLY A 194 3.05 0.72 -3.65
N ASP A 195 3.59 -0.24 -2.92
CA ASP A 195 3.77 -1.63 -3.32
C ASP A 195 2.53 -2.51 -3.07
N ASP A 196 1.64 -2.10 -2.16
CA ASP A 196 0.36 -2.78 -1.98
C ASP A 196 -0.50 -2.64 -3.25
N ASN A 197 -1.01 -3.77 -3.74
CA ASN A 197 -1.79 -3.79 -4.97
C ASN A 197 -2.81 -4.91 -4.97
N ILE A 198 -3.85 -4.71 -5.79
CA ILE A 198 -4.84 -5.72 -6.11
C ILE A 198 -5.12 -5.69 -7.61
N ALA A 199 -5.13 -6.85 -8.24
CA ALA A 199 -5.51 -7.06 -9.62
C ALA A 199 -6.84 -7.79 -9.70
N GLY A 200 -7.75 -7.32 -10.56
CA GLY A 200 -8.96 -8.03 -10.97
C GLY A 200 -8.88 -8.37 -12.46
N ALA A 201 -9.18 -9.61 -12.83
CA ALA A 201 -9.09 -10.11 -14.19
C ALA A 201 -10.37 -10.81 -14.62
N THR A 202 -10.73 -10.67 -15.90
CA THR A 202 -11.80 -11.46 -16.55
C THR A 202 -11.26 -12.82 -16.98
N ASP A 203 -12.14 -13.71 -17.41
CA ASP A 203 -11.79 -15.01 -17.98
C ASP A 203 -11.17 -14.91 -19.39
N GLU A 204 -11.21 -13.74 -20.01
CA GLU A 204 -10.64 -13.47 -21.34
C GLU A 204 -9.11 -13.36 -21.35
N LEU A 205 -8.49 -13.04 -20.18
CA LEU A 205 -7.05 -13.05 -20.07
C LEU A 205 -6.51 -14.49 -20.19
N ASN A 206 -5.39 -14.64 -20.87
CA ASN A 206 -4.65 -15.91 -20.87
C ASN A 206 -4.46 -16.43 -19.44
N GLU A 207 -4.44 -17.76 -19.29
CA GLU A 207 -4.26 -18.37 -17.98
C GLU A 207 -2.98 -17.87 -17.31
N TRP A 208 -3.12 -17.43 -16.08
CA TRP A 208 -2.03 -16.90 -15.28
C TRP A 208 -2.10 -17.36 -13.82
N THR A 209 -0.96 -17.44 -13.18
CA THR A 209 -0.81 -17.71 -11.75
C THR A 209 0.06 -16.64 -11.11
N VAL A 210 0.05 -16.57 -9.78
CA VAL A 210 0.97 -15.68 -9.04
C VAL A 210 2.41 -15.93 -9.44
N GLU A 211 2.79 -17.21 -9.60
CA GLU A 211 4.16 -17.61 -9.96
C GLU A 211 4.52 -17.16 -11.38
N SER A 212 3.60 -17.29 -12.36
CA SER A 212 3.85 -16.84 -13.74
C SER A 212 4.00 -15.33 -13.83
N VAL A 213 3.16 -14.58 -13.12
CA VAL A 213 3.25 -13.11 -13.03
C VAL A 213 4.55 -12.71 -12.35
N ALA A 214 4.89 -13.30 -11.19
CA ALA A 214 6.11 -13.00 -10.46
C ALA A 214 7.38 -13.33 -11.27
N ARG A 215 7.36 -14.43 -12.02
CA ARG A 215 8.48 -14.83 -12.91
C ARG A 215 8.70 -13.78 -14.00
N ILE A 216 7.66 -13.35 -14.70
CA ILE A 216 7.77 -12.35 -15.76
C ILE A 216 8.20 -11.00 -15.17
N MET A 217 7.65 -10.60 -14.02
CA MET A 217 8.03 -9.40 -13.31
C MET A 217 9.53 -9.39 -12.99
N TRP A 218 10.05 -10.52 -12.52
CA TRP A 218 11.48 -10.67 -12.25
C TRP A 218 12.34 -10.68 -13.52
N GLU A 219 11.94 -11.42 -14.54
CA GLU A 219 12.69 -11.55 -15.80
C GLU A 219 12.78 -10.20 -16.53
N ALA A 220 11.66 -9.46 -16.62
CA ALA A 220 11.60 -8.20 -17.36
C ALA A 220 12.10 -6.98 -16.55
N PHE A 221 11.79 -6.93 -15.26
CA PHE A 221 11.96 -5.70 -14.48
C PHE A 221 12.84 -5.85 -13.24
N ARG A 222 13.24 -7.08 -12.87
CA ARG A 222 14.02 -7.39 -11.67
C ARG A 222 13.31 -7.02 -10.35
N ILE A 223 11.99 -7.00 -10.36
CA ILE A 223 11.14 -6.79 -9.18
C ILE A 223 10.58 -8.15 -8.73
N ASP A 224 10.74 -8.48 -7.45
CA ASP A 224 10.24 -9.74 -6.88
C ASP A 224 8.82 -9.57 -6.32
N TRP A 225 7.82 -9.98 -7.10
CA TRP A 225 6.40 -10.05 -6.69
C TRP A 225 6.01 -11.42 -6.11
N GLY A 226 6.98 -12.28 -5.87
CA GLY A 226 6.78 -13.60 -5.28
C GLY A 226 6.84 -13.59 -3.74
N GLY A 227 6.43 -12.52 -3.08
CA GLY A 227 6.35 -12.45 -1.63
C GLY A 227 5.44 -13.52 -1.03
N LYS A 228 5.71 -13.92 0.22
CA LYS A 228 4.93 -14.97 0.92
C LYS A 228 3.45 -14.65 1.10
N LYS A 229 3.08 -13.38 0.95
CA LYS A 229 1.70 -12.90 1.07
C LYS A 229 1.00 -12.78 -0.29
N SER A 230 1.69 -13.04 -1.39
CA SER A 230 1.09 -13.04 -2.71
C SER A 230 0.15 -14.22 -2.86
N PHE A 231 -1.06 -13.97 -3.32
CA PHE A 231 -2.06 -15.01 -3.57
C PHE A 231 -3.03 -14.59 -4.68
N ALA A 232 -3.69 -15.57 -5.26
CA ALA A 232 -4.82 -15.36 -6.16
C ALA A 232 -6.06 -16.07 -5.61
N THR A 233 -7.22 -15.49 -5.86
CA THR A 233 -8.52 -16.00 -5.40
C THR A 233 -9.60 -15.76 -6.45
N THR A 234 -10.64 -16.60 -6.42
CA THR A 234 -11.88 -16.41 -7.20
C THR A 234 -13.00 -15.79 -6.35
N ARG A 235 -12.66 -15.35 -5.13
CA ARG A 235 -13.58 -14.68 -4.21
C ARG A 235 -13.13 -13.25 -3.97
N LEU A 236 -13.98 -12.29 -4.30
CA LEU A 236 -13.72 -10.88 -3.98
C LEU A 236 -13.94 -10.61 -2.49
N LEU A 237 -14.98 -11.22 -1.93
CA LEU A 237 -15.41 -11.02 -0.55
C LEU A 237 -15.39 -12.34 0.22
N ASP A 238 -15.12 -12.26 1.50
CA ASP A 238 -15.22 -13.40 2.38
C ASP A 238 -16.69 -13.76 2.63
N PRO A 239 -17.00 -15.05 2.80
CA PRO A 239 -18.33 -15.49 3.22
C PRO A 239 -18.68 -14.97 4.62
N SER A 240 -17.71 -14.97 5.52
CA SER A 240 -17.82 -14.49 6.90
C SER A 240 -16.53 -13.81 7.36
N PRO A 241 -16.58 -12.90 8.34
CA PRO A 241 -15.39 -12.30 8.92
C PRO A 241 -14.48 -13.36 9.54
N GLY A 242 -13.24 -13.43 9.07
CA GLY A 242 -12.24 -14.39 9.58
C GLY A 242 -11.96 -15.59 8.67
N ASP A 243 -12.64 -15.71 7.53
CA ASP A 243 -12.38 -16.80 6.57
C ASP A 243 -11.08 -16.56 5.77
N PHE A 244 -10.74 -15.30 5.51
CA PHE A 244 -9.51 -14.90 4.77
C PHE A 244 -9.38 -15.54 3.38
N GLU A 245 -10.51 -15.73 2.69
CA GLU A 245 -10.57 -16.34 1.35
C GLU A 245 -10.70 -15.28 0.25
N GLY A 246 -11.17 -14.09 0.59
CA GLY A 246 -11.34 -12.97 -0.31
C GLY A 246 -10.06 -12.18 -0.54
N VAL A 247 -10.17 -11.07 -1.24
CA VAL A 247 -9.04 -10.18 -1.48
C VAL A 247 -8.56 -9.50 -0.20
N GLN A 248 -7.26 -9.18 -0.18
CA GLN A 248 -6.66 -8.36 0.86
C GLN A 248 -6.05 -7.11 0.23
N PHE A 249 -6.36 -5.94 0.79
CA PHE A 249 -5.72 -4.69 0.39
C PHE A 249 -5.59 -3.75 1.59
N LEU A 250 -4.43 -3.13 1.76
CA LEU A 250 -4.10 -2.24 2.90
C LEU A 250 -4.40 -2.89 4.27
N GLY A 251 -4.18 -4.20 4.36
CA GLY A 251 -4.42 -4.98 5.58
C GLY A 251 -5.88 -5.17 5.93
N LYS A 252 -6.80 -4.98 5.00
CA LYS A 252 -8.23 -5.24 5.14
C LYS A 252 -8.66 -6.40 4.25
N PHE A 253 -9.63 -7.16 4.74
CA PHE A 253 -10.50 -8.07 4.03
C PHE A 253 -11.91 -7.52 4.06
N TRP A 254 -12.83 -8.03 3.28
CA TRP A 254 -14.22 -7.57 3.23
C TRP A 254 -15.18 -8.73 3.21
N TYR A 255 -16.33 -8.56 3.83
CA TYR A 255 -17.48 -9.47 3.78
C TYR A 255 -18.78 -8.67 3.60
N LEU A 256 -19.85 -9.32 3.16
CA LEU A 256 -21.16 -8.70 3.03
C LEU A 256 -21.92 -8.81 4.36
N ALA A 257 -22.17 -7.67 4.98
CA ALA A 257 -23.02 -7.59 6.16
C ALA A 257 -24.44 -7.12 5.79
N ASP A 258 -25.42 -7.62 6.54
CA ASP A 258 -26.77 -7.08 6.47
C ASP A 258 -26.85 -5.81 7.31
N TYR A 259 -27.18 -4.70 6.65
CA TYR A 259 -27.37 -3.39 7.29
C TYR A 259 -28.85 -3.05 7.29
N PRO A 260 -29.43 -2.72 8.47
CA PRO A 260 -30.84 -2.31 8.55
C PRO A 260 -31.02 -0.94 7.87
N ALA A 261 -31.84 -0.90 6.85
CA ALA A 261 -32.36 0.33 6.24
C ALA A 261 -33.86 0.44 6.54
N GLU A 262 -34.44 1.62 6.36
CA GLU A 262 -35.83 1.93 6.83
C GLU A 262 -36.86 0.86 6.46
N ASP A 263 -36.82 0.33 5.23
CA ASP A 263 -37.82 -0.63 4.74
C ASP A 263 -37.26 -2.03 4.42
N ARG A 264 -35.95 -2.24 4.48
CA ARG A 264 -35.32 -3.52 4.13
C ARG A 264 -33.89 -3.62 4.66
N ALA A 265 -33.41 -4.83 4.84
CA ALA A 265 -31.97 -5.05 5.00
C ALA A 265 -31.26 -4.86 3.65
N ILE A 266 -30.18 -4.08 3.63
CA ILE A 266 -29.30 -3.95 2.49
C ILE A 266 -27.97 -4.64 2.78
N LYS A 267 -27.36 -5.25 1.76
CA LYS A 267 -26.04 -5.85 1.91
C LYS A 267 -24.97 -4.82 1.58
N VAL A 268 -24.07 -4.61 2.54
CA VAL A 268 -22.96 -3.67 2.42
C VAL A 268 -21.63 -4.39 2.64
N PRO A 269 -20.60 -4.12 1.84
CA PRO A 269 -19.28 -4.66 2.09
C PRO A 269 -18.61 -3.92 3.25
N LEU A 270 -18.36 -4.63 4.34
CA LEU A 270 -17.67 -4.11 5.50
C LEU A 270 -16.21 -4.61 5.52
N PRO A 271 -15.26 -3.72 5.78
CA PRO A 271 -13.85 -4.10 5.91
C PRO A 271 -13.58 -4.67 7.31
N TYR A 272 -12.70 -5.64 7.39
CA TYR A 272 -12.24 -6.15 8.69
C TYR A 272 -10.75 -6.48 8.65
N ARG A 273 -10.15 -6.64 9.82
CA ARG A 273 -8.77 -7.10 10.01
C ARG A 273 -8.74 -8.43 10.74
N PRO A 274 -7.69 -9.24 10.58
CA PRO A 274 -7.44 -10.36 11.47
C PRO A 274 -7.40 -9.91 12.94
N VAL A 275 -8.15 -10.58 13.80
CA VAL A 275 -8.19 -10.28 15.25
C VAL A 275 -6.79 -10.30 15.86
N SER A 276 -5.97 -11.28 15.44
CA SER A 276 -4.57 -11.38 15.88
C SER A 276 -3.71 -10.17 15.54
N GLU A 277 -3.94 -9.53 14.37
CA GLU A 277 -3.20 -8.32 14.01
C GLU A 277 -3.61 -7.13 14.86
N THR A 278 -4.91 -6.95 15.13
CA THR A 278 -5.40 -5.88 15.99
C THR A 278 -4.90 -6.06 17.41
N TYR A 279 -4.97 -7.29 17.94
CA TYR A 279 -4.43 -7.64 19.25
C TYR A 279 -2.94 -7.28 19.39
N LEU A 280 -2.12 -7.70 18.44
CA LEU A 280 -0.69 -7.40 18.44
C LEU A 280 -0.41 -5.89 18.35
N ARG A 281 -1.18 -5.13 17.57
CA ARG A 281 -1.04 -3.67 17.49
C ARG A 281 -1.39 -2.95 18.78
N LEU A 282 -2.31 -3.49 19.55
CA LEU A 282 -2.67 -2.94 20.86
C LEU A 282 -1.62 -3.29 21.92
N LEU A 283 -1.11 -4.53 21.91
CA LEU A 283 -0.05 -4.95 22.85
C LEU A 283 1.30 -4.29 22.59
N TYR A 284 1.64 -4.08 21.34
CA TYR A 284 2.93 -3.54 20.92
C TYR A 284 2.75 -2.25 20.11
N PRO A 285 2.42 -1.14 20.79
CA PRO A 285 2.30 0.15 20.12
C PRO A 285 3.64 0.59 19.54
N GLU A 286 3.59 1.31 18.44
CA GLU A 286 4.79 1.84 17.77
C GLU A 286 5.52 2.87 18.64
N TYR A 287 4.78 3.65 19.41
CA TYR A 287 5.31 4.60 20.38
C TYR A 287 5.02 4.07 21.79
N GLY A 288 6.06 4.07 22.62
CA GLY A 288 6.05 3.44 23.93
C GLY A 288 5.03 4.01 24.93
N SER A 289 5.17 3.64 26.17
CA SER A 289 4.28 3.89 27.29
C SER A 289 3.19 4.94 27.09
N LEU A 290 1.99 4.53 27.24
CA LEU A 290 0.86 5.37 26.94
C LEU A 290 0.12 5.66 28.22
N GLU A 291 -0.19 6.92 28.39
CA GLU A 291 -1.19 7.34 29.35
C GLU A 291 -2.49 6.57 29.07
N PRO A 292 -3.27 6.24 30.11
CA PRO A 292 -4.53 5.51 29.98
C PRO A 292 -5.45 6.09 28.90
N GLU A 293 -5.58 7.42 28.84
CA GLU A 293 -6.37 8.12 27.84
C GLU A 293 -5.92 7.84 26.40
N GLN A 294 -4.62 7.82 26.14
CA GLN A 294 -4.09 7.49 24.82
C GLN A 294 -4.35 6.02 24.44
N THR A 295 -4.33 5.14 25.42
CA THR A 295 -4.67 3.74 25.26
C THR A 295 -6.17 3.60 24.92
N TYR A 296 -7.04 4.30 25.66
CA TYR A 296 -8.47 4.35 25.41
C TYR A 296 -8.77 4.80 23.96
N LEU A 297 -8.24 5.94 23.54
CA LEU A 297 -8.44 6.45 22.18
C LEU A 297 -7.96 5.47 21.12
N ARG A 298 -6.90 4.73 21.36
CA ARG A 298 -6.38 3.71 20.45
C ARG A 298 -7.29 2.49 20.38
N VAL A 299 -7.84 2.05 21.51
CA VAL A 299 -8.82 0.97 21.56
C VAL A 299 -10.10 1.40 20.85
N LEU A 300 -10.60 2.61 21.14
CA LEU A 300 -11.78 3.17 20.48
C LEU A 300 -11.61 3.27 18.97
N GLY A 301 -10.45 3.73 18.49
CA GLY A 301 -10.17 3.75 17.05
C GLY A 301 -10.20 2.36 16.39
N ASN A 302 -9.70 1.33 17.07
CA ASN A 302 -9.80 -0.05 16.60
C ASN A 302 -11.22 -0.62 16.68
N TYR A 303 -11.99 -0.22 17.69
CA TYR A 303 -13.41 -0.58 17.81
C TYR A 303 -14.23 -0.05 16.62
N LEU A 304 -14.06 1.22 16.29
CA LEU A 304 -14.71 1.83 15.12
C LEU A 304 -14.24 1.18 13.80
N ASP A 305 -13.00 0.71 13.73
CA ASP A 305 -12.44 0.02 12.56
C ASP A 305 -12.83 -1.48 12.49
N ALA A 306 -13.46 -2.01 13.52
CA ALA A 306 -13.92 -3.41 13.56
C ALA A 306 -15.10 -3.68 12.63
N ALA A 307 -15.85 -2.64 12.26
CA ALA A 307 -16.87 -2.60 11.21
C ALA A 307 -17.85 -3.79 11.21
N GLY A 308 -18.43 -4.10 12.38
CA GLY A 308 -19.44 -5.16 12.52
C GLY A 308 -18.89 -6.58 12.66
N ASN A 309 -17.57 -6.75 12.78
CA ASN A 309 -16.99 -8.02 13.21
C ASN A 309 -17.25 -8.20 14.71
N ARG A 310 -18.35 -8.88 15.06
CA ARG A 310 -18.83 -8.99 16.45
C ARG A 310 -17.79 -9.53 17.42
N ALA A 311 -17.02 -10.53 17.01
CA ALA A 311 -16.00 -11.10 17.90
C ALA A 311 -14.91 -10.06 18.27
N MET A 312 -14.58 -9.17 17.34
CA MET A 312 -13.65 -8.07 17.57
C MET A 312 -14.30 -6.97 18.41
N GLU A 313 -15.53 -6.59 18.07
CA GLU A 313 -16.28 -5.53 18.77
C GLU A 313 -16.52 -5.89 20.22
N ASP A 314 -16.99 -7.10 20.51
CA ASP A 314 -17.25 -7.58 21.88
C ASP A 314 -15.97 -7.58 22.73
N TRP A 315 -14.84 -7.93 22.13
CA TRP A 315 -13.56 -7.93 22.83
C TRP A 315 -13.05 -6.50 23.10
N LEU A 316 -13.14 -5.63 22.11
CA LEU A 316 -12.70 -4.22 22.23
C LEU A 316 -13.63 -3.44 23.17
N GLN A 317 -14.95 -3.72 23.17
CA GLN A 317 -15.89 -3.11 24.10
C GLN A 317 -15.52 -3.44 25.55
N ARG A 318 -15.28 -4.72 25.86
CA ARG A 318 -14.84 -5.09 27.20
C ARG A 318 -13.52 -4.41 27.63
N LEU A 319 -12.63 -4.16 26.68
CA LEU A 319 -11.40 -3.44 26.97
C LEU A 319 -11.63 -1.94 27.20
N LEU A 320 -12.59 -1.32 26.47
CA LEU A 320 -13.01 0.05 26.72
C LEU A 320 -13.65 0.19 28.10
N ASP A 321 -14.61 -0.71 28.44
CA ASP A 321 -15.28 -0.72 29.73
C ASP A 321 -14.27 -0.83 30.90
N TRP A 322 -13.26 -1.70 30.74
CA TRP A 322 -12.18 -1.84 31.74
C TRP A 322 -11.28 -0.61 31.85
N LEU A 323 -11.10 0.17 30.79
CA LEU A 323 -10.30 1.39 30.80
C LEU A 323 -11.07 2.60 31.36
N ASP A 324 -12.41 2.53 31.37
CA ASP A 324 -13.28 3.58 31.92
C ASP A 324 -13.48 3.43 33.44
N ASP A 325 -13.28 2.22 34.01
CA ASP A 325 -13.30 1.94 35.44
C ASP A 325 -11.97 2.37 36.15
#